data_006f575ca8ead6afe7939830977ed713
#
_entry.id   006f575ca8ead6afe7939830977ed713
#
_cell.length_a   1.000
_cell.length_b   1.000
_cell.length_c   1.000
_cell.angle_alpha   90.00
_cell.angle_beta   90.00
_cell.angle_gamma   90.00
#
_symmetry.space_group_name_H-M   'P 1'
#
loop_
_entity.id
_entity.type
_entity.pdbx_description
1 polymer ?
#
loop_
_entity_poly.entity_id
_entity_poly.type
_entity_poly.pdbx_seq_one_letter_code
_entity_poly.pdbx_strand_id
1 'polypeptide(L)'
;MARESIDFLIANSFEGNICMPIGQKDWFKKGFKKSAHDQQPEEVAILVSALKSIFEITKNETYSRKMRDAFYWFLGNNSLTRTVYDHQTGGCYDGMGEQDKNLNKGAESTIMYLLARLEFEK
;
A
#
# COMPACT_ATOMS: atom_id res chain seq x y z
N MET A 1 -8.86 20.25 1.20
CA MET A 1 -9.61 19.05 0.78
C MET A 1 -8.69 17.87 0.48
N ALA A 2 -7.70 18.02 -0.37
CA ALA A 2 -6.78 16.89 -0.65
C ALA A 2 -6.04 16.41 0.60
N ARG A 3 -5.59 17.32 1.46
CA ARG A 3 -4.91 16.98 2.70
C ARG A 3 -5.81 16.19 3.66
N GLU A 4 -7.07 16.60 3.77
CA GLU A 4 -8.04 15.90 4.63
C GLU A 4 -8.30 14.48 4.13
N SER A 5 -8.40 14.30 2.82
CA SER A 5 -8.58 12.99 2.21
C SER A 5 -7.37 12.08 2.44
N ILE A 6 -6.17 12.61 2.30
CA ILE A 6 -4.94 11.86 2.57
C ILE A 6 -4.85 11.49 4.06
N ASP A 7 -5.15 12.42 4.96
CA ASP A 7 -5.10 12.14 6.40
C ASP A 7 -6.14 11.08 6.79
N PHE A 8 -7.31 11.09 6.16
CA PHE A 8 -8.30 10.02 6.34
C PHE A 8 -7.75 8.66 5.87
N LEU A 9 -7.13 8.62 4.70
CA LEU A 9 -6.54 7.38 4.19
C LEU A 9 -5.42 6.86 5.09
N ILE A 10 -4.57 7.76 5.60
CA ILE A 10 -3.51 7.38 6.55
C ILE A 10 -4.13 6.76 7.81
N ALA A 11 -5.14 7.39 8.37
CA ALA A 11 -5.80 6.91 9.59
C ALA A 11 -6.41 5.52 9.40
N ASN A 12 -6.83 5.18 8.18
CA ASN A 12 -7.54 3.93 7.89
C ASN A 12 -6.70 2.89 7.14
N SER A 13 -5.48 3.23 6.73
CA SER A 13 -4.62 2.33 5.94
C SER A 13 -3.34 1.91 6.64
N PHE A 14 -3.16 2.32 7.89
CA PHE A 14 -1.96 1.96 8.65
C PHE A 14 -2.32 1.52 10.05
N GLU A 15 -1.57 0.54 10.55
CA GLU A 15 -1.53 0.19 11.97
C GLU A 15 -0.07 0.41 12.42
N GLY A 16 0.18 1.55 13.10
CA GLY A 16 1.54 1.96 13.41
C GLY A 16 2.34 2.21 12.13
N ASN A 17 3.42 1.47 11.95
CA ASN A 17 4.28 1.56 10.76
C ASN A 17 3.98 0.48 9.71
N ILE A 18 2.89 -0.25 9.85
CA ILE A 18 2.51 -1.30 8.92
C ILE A 18 1.36 -0.80 8.04
N CYS A 19 1.58 -0.79 6.72
CA CYS A 19 0.52 -0.47 5.78
C CYS A 19 -0.47 -1.62 5.72
N MET A 20 -1.74 -1.32 5.94
CA MET A 20 -2.85 -2.26 5.84
C MET A 20 -3.95 -1.59 5.02
N PRO A 21 -3.84 -1.63 3.69
CA PRO A 21 -4.84 -0.99 2.84
C PRO A 21 -6.22 -1.60 3.06
N ILE A 22 -7.26 -0.83 2.75
CA ILE A 22 -8.64 -1.28 2.90
C ILE A 22 -8.85 -2.50 2.00
N GLY A 23 -9.30 -3.61 2.58
CA GLY A 23 -9.49 -4.85 1.84
C GLY A 23 -10.68 -4.79 0.90
N GLN A 24 -10.61 -5.54 -0.21
CA GLN A 24 -11.65 -5.55 -1.23
C GLN A 24 -12.82 -6.49 -0.91
N LYS A 25 -12.64 -7.43 0.00
CA LYS A 25 -13.66 -8.45 0.25
C LYS A 25 -14.99 -7.85 0.69
N ASP A 26 -14.98 -6.88 1.59
CA ASP A 26 -16.21 -6.20 2.04
C ASP A 26 -16.07 -4.68 2.01
N TRP A 27 -14.93 -4.19 1.57
CA TRP A 27 -14.59 -2.77 1.46
C TRP A 27 -14.75 -1.99 2.77
N PHE A 28 -15.05 -0.70 2.67
CA PHE A 28 -15.28 0.15 3.84
C PHE A 28 -16.55 0.95 3.60
N LYS A 29 -17.64 0.48 4.20
CA LYS A 29 -18.94 1.15 4.11
C LYS A 29 -19.13 2.05 5.32
N LYS A 30 -19.77 3.20 5.10
CA LYS A 30 -20.08 4.14 6.17
C LYS A 30 -20.86 3.43 7.28
N GLY A 31 -20.41 3.58 8.53
CA GLY A 31 -21.03 2.95 9.68
C GLY A 31 -20.65 1.49 9.92
N PHE A 32 -19.79 0.92 9.08
CA PHE A 32 -19.33 -0.45 9.22
C PHE A 32 -17.83 -0.49 9.43
N LYS A 33 -17.34 -1.61 9.96
CA LYS A 33 -15.91 -1.83 10.12
C LYS A 33 -15.26 -2.03 8.74
N LYS A 34 -14.08 -1.42 8.53
CA LYS A 34 -13.34 -1.60 7.28
C LYS A 34 -12.89 -3.05 7.14
N SER A 35 -12.87 -3.55 5.91
CA SER A 35 -12.28 -4.84 5.60
C SER A 35 -10.75 -4.75 5.64
N ALA A 36 -10.10 -5.78 6.21
CA ALA A 36 -8.64 -5.89 6.21
C ALA A 36 -8.12 -6.80 5.09
N HIS A 37 -8.99 -7.44 4.33
CA HIS A 37 -8.66 -8.43 3.29
C HIS A 37 -9.57 -8.24 2.09
N ASP A 38 -9.26 -8.56 0.90
CA ASP A 38 -7.94 -8.86 0.36
C ASP A 38 -7.20 -7.54 0.05
N GLN A 39 -5.92 -7.47 0.41
CA GLN A 39 -5.11 -6.27 0.17
C GLN A 39 -4.51 -6.34 -1.23
N GLN A 40 -4.52 -5.21 -1.94
CA GLN A 40 -4.14 -5.14 -3.35
C GLN A 40 -2.90 -4.26 -3.57
N PRO A 41 -1.94 -4.69 -4.40
CA PRO A 41 -0.77 -3.88 -4.73
C PRO A 41 -1.10 -2.52 -5.33
N GLU A 42 -2.15 -2.43 -6.12
CA GLU A 42 -2.59 -1.18 -6.75
C GLU A 42 -2.87 -0.10 -5.71
N GLU A 43 -3.60 -0.44 -4.66
CA GLU A 43 -3.95 0.51 -3.61
C GLU A 43 -2.72 1.02 -2.89
N VAL A 44 -1.78 0.13 -2.61
CA VAL A 44 -0.52 0.50 -1.95
C VAL A 44 0.32 1.39 -2.85
N ALA A 45 0.42 1.08 -4.13
CA ALA A 45 1.19 1.87 -5.09
C ALA A 45 0.62 3.28 -5.26
N ILE A 46 -0.69 3.41 -5.35
CA ILE A 46 -1.36 4.71 -5.44
C ILE A 46 -1.12 5.51 -4.17
N LEU A 47 -1.18 4.86 -3.02
CA LEU A 47 -0.92 5.50 -1.74
C LEU A 47 0.52 6.04 -1.65
N VAL A 48 1.51 5.26 -2.12
CA VAL A 48 2.91 5.72 -2.20
C VAL A 48 3.01 7.00 -3.03
N SER A 49 2.40 7.02 -4.20
CA SER A 49 2.43 8.17 -5.11
C SER A 49 1.76 9.40 -4.48
N ALA A 50 0.59 9.22 -3.87
CA ALA A 50 -0.14 10.30 -3.23
C ALA A 50 0.62 10.88 -2.04
N LEU A 51 1.20 10.02 -1.21
CA LEU A 51 1.98 10.46 -0.04
C LEU A 51 3.24 11.21 -0.45
N LYS A 52 3.89 10.77 -1.52
CA LYS A 52 5.04 11.50 -2.05
C LYS A 52 4.64 12.88 -2.54
N SER A 53 3.56 12.98 -3.30
CA SER A 53 3.09 14.27 -3.83
C SER A 53 2.76 15.25 -2.72
N ILE A 54 2.05 14.82 -1.68
CA ILE A 54 1.70 15.74 -0.60
C ILE A 54 2.93 16.10 0.25
N PHE A 55 3.88 15.19 0.40
CA PHE A 55 5.14 15.51 1.05
C PHE A 55 5.91 16.59 0.28
N GLU A 56 5.98 16.51 -1.03
CA GLU A 56 6.68 17.51 -1.86
C GLU A 56 6.08 18.90 -1.70
N ILE A 57 4.78 19.00 -1.49
CA ILE A 57 4.09 20.28 -1.29
C ILE A 57 4.24 20.79 0.12
N THR A 58 4.02 19.94 1.13
CA THR A 58 3.95 20.36 2.54
C THR A 58 5.29 20.30 3.27
N LYS A 59 6.23 19.47 2.78
CA LYS A 59 7.50 19.15 3.46
C LYS A 59 7.31 18.56 4.85
N ASN A 60 6.13 18.03 5.16
CA ASN A 60 5.84 17.40 6.43
C ASN A 60 6.38 15.95 6.42
N GLU A 61 7.36 15.70 7.28
CA GLU A 61 8.07 14.41 7.34
C GLU A 61 7.16 13.22 7.67
N THR A 62 6.01 13.45 8.29
CA THR A 62 5.03 12.38 8.54
C THR A 62 4.62 11.70 7.24
N TYR A 63 4.38 12.48 6.18
CA TYR A 63 3.99 11.93 4.88
C TYR A 63 5.12 11.13 4.24
N SER A 64 6.36 11.59 4.39
CA SER A 64 7.53 10.86 3.89
C SER A 64 7.71 9.51 4.60
N ARG A 65 7.55 9.49 5.93
CA ARG A 65 7.62 8.24 6.69
C ARG A 65 6.52 7.27 6.28
N LYS A 66 5.29 7.75 6.13
CA LYS A 66 4.15 6.92 5.71
C LYS A 66 4.33 6.40 4.29
N MET A 67 4.92 7.19 3.41
CA MET A 67 5.26 6.75 2.05
C MET A 67 6.23 5.57 2.09
N ARG A 68 7.27 5.65 2.93
CA ARG A 68 8.22 4.55 3.10
C ARG A 68 7.55 3.31 3.68
N ASP A 69 6.71 3.48 4.71
CA ASP A 69 5.98 2.37 5.31
C ASP A 69 5.06 1.69 4.28
N ALA A 70 4.40 2.47 3.45
CA ALA A 70 3.56 1.93 2.39
C ALA A 70 4.39 1.14 1.37
N PHE A 71 5.51 1.69 0.92
CA PHE A 71 6.35 0.97 -0.04
C PHE A 71 6.90 -0.34 0.55
N TYR A 72 7.27 -0.34 1.83
CA TYR A 72 7.81 -1.54 2.48
C TYR A 72 6.78 -2.65 2.62
N TRP A 73 5.49 -2.37 2.42
CA TRP A 73 4.46 -3.41 2.32
C TRP A 73 4.82 -4.46 1.25
N PHE A 74 5.37 -4.02 0.12
CA PHE A 74 5.82 -4.93 -0.94
C PHE A 74 6.97 -5.82 -0.49
N LEU A 75 7.78 -5.35 0.45
CA LEU A 75 9.02 -6.01 0.86
C LEU A 75 8.87 -6.84 2.15
N GLY A 76 7.66 -6.96 2.68
CA GLY A 76 7.40 -7.80 3.84
C GLY A 76 6.91 -7.07 5.08
N ASN A 77 6.91 -5.73 5.10
CA ASN A 77 6.37 -4.97 6.22
C ASN A 77 4.84 -4.85 6.07
N ASN A 78 4.17 -5.98 6.27
CA ASN A 78 2.73 -6.11 6.08
C ASN A 78 2.15 -7.09 7.12
N SER A 79 0.84 -7.30 7.07
CA SER A 79 0.13 -8.10 8.07
C SER A 79 0.56 -9.56 8.13
N LEU A 80 1.14 -10.10 7.06
CA LEU A 80 1.62 -11.48 7.02
C LEU A 80 3.13 -11.61 7.19
N THR A 81 3.86 -10.51 7.23
CA THR A 81 5.34 -10.49 7.25
C THR A 81 5.93 -11.30 6.10
N ARG A 82 5.35 -11.16 4.89
CA ARG A 82 5.77 -11.87 3.69
C ARG A 82 5.97 -10.91 2.55
N THR A 83 7.06 -11.10 1.77
CA THR A 83 7.30 -10.28 0.59
C THR A 83 6.21 -10.49 -0.45
N VAL A 84 5.75 -9.40 -1.03
CA VAL A 84 4.81 -9.40 -2.15
C VAL A 84 5.55 -9.26 -3.47
N TYR A 85 6.69 -8.57 -3.45
CA TYR A 85 7.61 -8.53 -4.60
C TYR A 85 8.52 -9.76 -4.60
N ASP A 86 8.64 -10.40 -5.75
CA ASP A 86 9.49 -11.58 -5.91
C ASP A 86 10.82 -11.18 -6.57
N HIS A 87 11.87 -11.17 -5.78
CA HIS A 87 13.22 -10.80 -6.24
C HIS A 87 13.78 -11.75 -7.30
N GLN A 88 13.33 -13.00 -7.34
CA GLN A 88 13.87 -13.99 -8.26
C GLN A 88 13.32 -13.81 -9.67
N THR A 89 12.06 -13.44 -9.79
CA THR A 89 11.39 -13.29 -11.10
C THR A 89 11.22 -11.85 -11.53
N GLY A 90 11.30 -10.90 -10.59
CA GLY A 90 10.98 -9.49 -10.84
C GLY A 90 9.48 -9.20 -10.88
N GLY A 91 8.64 -10.19 -10.62
CA GLY A 91 7.21 -10.03 -10.60
C GLY A 91 6.66 -9.64 -9.23
N CYS A 92 5.42 -9.21 -9.20
CA CYS A 92 4.72 -8.89 -7.96
C CYS A 92 3.47 -9.76 -7.84
N TYR A 93 3.25 -10.33 -6.66
CA TYR A 93 2.05 -11.14 -6.41
C TYR A 93 0.80 -10.26 -6.45
N ASP A 94 -0.34 -10.86 -6.85
CA ASP A 94 -1.55 -10.10 -7.17
C ASP A 94 -2.31 -9.57 -5.96
N GLY A 95 -1.99 -10.05 -4.77
CA GLY A 95 -2.66 -9.55 -3.58
C GLY A 95 -2.31 -10.36 -2.35
N MET A 96 -2.89 -9.96 -1.24
CA MET A 96 -2.63 -10.58 0.04
C MET A 96 -3.93 -10.83 0.77
N GLY A 97 -4.25 -12.10 0.99
CA GLY A 97 -5.42 -12.53 1.74
C GLY A 97 -5.16 -12.56 3.24
N GLU A 98 -6.07 -13.18 3.95
CA GLU A 98 -6.00 -13.25 5.41
C GLU A 98 -4.85 -14.12 5.91
N GLN A 99 -4.57 -15.23 5.24
CA GLN A 99 -3.59 -16.21 5.69
C GLN A 99 -2.37 -16.32 4.78
N ASP A 100 -2.47 -15.92 3.52
CA ASP A 100 -1.39 -16.01 2.58
C ASP A 100 -1.57 -15.04 1.43
N LYS A 101 -0.47 -14.83 0.67
CA LYS A 101 -0.51 -14.02 -0.53
C LYS A 101 -1.09 -14.82 -1.70
N ASN A 102 -1.68 -14.11 -2.65
CA ASN A 102 -2.11 -14.70 -3.91
C ASN A 102 -0.86 -15.01 -4.75
N LEU A 103 -0.68 -16.26 -5.13
CA LEU A 103 0.53 -16.70 -5.83
C LEU A 103 0.59 -16.31 -7.31
N ASN A 104 -0.49 -15.78 -7.88
CA ASN A 104 -0.46 -15.24 -9.24
C ASN A 104 0.34 -13.94 -9.27
N LYS A 105 1.08 -13.73 -10.35
CA LYS A 105 1.88 -12.52 -10.59
C LYS A 105 1.43 -11.88 -11.89
N GLY A 106 0.42 -11.04 -11.82
CA GLY A 106 -0.15 -10.39 -12.99
C GLY A 106 0.65 -9.17 -13.44
N ALA A 107 0.36 -8.73 -14.66
CA ALA A 107 1.01 -7.55 -15.23
C ALA A 107 0.68 -6.28 -14.45
N GLU A 108 -0.57 -6.11 -14.04
CA GLU A 108 -1.00 -4.94 -13.28
C GLU A 108 -0.22 -4.80 -11.97
N SER A 109 -0.16 -5.87 -11.17
CA SER A 109 0.55 -5.86 -9.90
C SER A 109 2.03 -5.57 -10.06
N THR A 110 2.66 -6.15 -11.07
CA THR A 110 4.07 -5.93 -11.37
C THR A 110 4.32 -4.49 -11.81
N ILE A 111 3.47 -3.93 -12.67
CA ILE A 111 3.58 -2.54 -13.11
C ILE A 111 3.37 -1.59 -11.92
N MET A 112 2.39 -1.86 -11.06
CA MET A 112 2.11 -1.04 -9.88
C MET A 112 3.30 -1.04 -8.92
N TYR A 113 3.93 -2.18 -8.70
CA TYR A 113 5.16 -2.23 -7.90
C TYR A 113 6.27 -1.37 -8.51
N LEU A 114 6.47 -1.47 -9.83
CA LEU A 114 7.52 -0.70 -10.50
C LEU A 114 7.26 0.81 -10.39
N LEU A 115 6.01 1.24 -10.54
CA LEU A 115 5.65 2.64 -10.37
C LEU A 115 5.90 3.12 -8.94
N ALA A 116 5.52 2.31 -7.96
CA ALA A 116 5.76 2.65 -6.55
C ALA A 116 7.27 2.77 -6.26
N ARG A 117 8.06 1.84 -6.80
CA ARG A 117 9.50 1.87 -6.62
C ARG A 117 10.14 3.11 -7.24
N LEU A 118 9.70 3.49 -8.43
CA LEU A 118 10.20 4.71 -9.08
C LEU A 118 9.88 5.95 -8.24
N GLU A 119 8.69 6.03 -7.67
CA GLU A 119 8.33 7.13 -6.78
C GLU A 119 9.18 7.11 -5.49
N PHE A 120 9.40 5.94 -4.93
CA PHE A 120 10.18 5.78 -3.72
C PHE A 120 11.65 6.17 -3.92
N GLU A 121 12.24 5.85 -5.06
CA GLU A 121 13.65 6.12 -5.34
C GLU A 121 13.95 7.56 -5.77
N LYS A 122 12.93 8.33 -6.12
CA LYS A 122 13.15 9.76 -6.46
C LYS A 122 13.60 10.55 -5.21
#